data_17394ede13ca0411c9d26c9d700d87f3
#
_entry.id   17394ede13ca0411c9d26c9d700d87f3
#
_cell.length_a   1.000
_cell.length_b   1.000
_cell.length_c   1.000
_cell.angle_alpha   90.00
_cell.angle_beta   90.00
_cell.angle_gamma   90.00
#
_symmetry.space_group_name_H-M   'P 1'
#
loop_
_entity.id
_entity.type
_entity.pdbx_description
1 polymer ?
#
loop_
_entity_poly.entity_id
_entity_poly.type
_entity_poly.pdbx_seq_one_letter_code
_entity_poly.pdbx_strand_id
1 'polypeptide(L)'
;TYYAINVVIMFSFGVAVAAGASSWRKLMRLPVIYAIAAAVVFLYTGTQPPIWIANTTKILGDLTIPLMLITLGVSLAGLGVQSLSRSTILSVLRLVSGFAVGWATAEIFGMEGVARGVLILQCTMPVAVFNYLFALQYGNQPEEVAGTVVISSVMSFLTLPLLLMYVM
;
A
#
# COMPACT_ATOMS: atom_id res chain seq x y z
N THR A 1 10.38 3.56 12.80
CA THR A 1 9.13 3.82 13.57
C THR A 1 7.95 4.10 12.63
N TYR A 2 8.05 5.05 11.67
CA TYR A 2 7.00 5.41 10.71
C TYR A 2 6.48 4.21 9.90
N TYR A 3 7.39 3.40 9.35
CA TYR A 3 7.04 2.22 8.56
C TYR A 3 6.20 1.21 9.37
N ALA A 4 6.59 0.91 10.60
CA ALA A 4 5.87 -0.02 11.46
C ALA A 4 4.45 0.46 11.78
N ILE A 5 4.27 1.75 12.07
CA ILE A 5 2.95 2.35 12.32
C ILE A 5 2.08 2.26 11.07
N ASN A 6 2.64 2.61 9.90
CA ASN A 6 1.91 2.57 8.63
C ASN A 6 1.47 1.14 8.27
N VAL A 7 2.35 0.15 8.47
CA VAL A 7 2.03 -1.27 8.24
C VAL A 7 0.91 -1.72 9.18
N VAL A 8 0.96 -1.39 10.47
CA VAL A 8 -0.10 -1.73 11.43
C VAL A 8 -1.43 -1.10 11.02
N ILE A 9 -1.45 0.17 10.65
CA ILE A 9 -2.67 0.87 10.19
C ILE A 9 -3.20 0.24 8.90
N MET A 10 -2.34 -0.03 7.94
CA MET A 10 -2.73 -0.61 6.65
C MET A 10 -3.34 -2.01 6.82
N PHE A 11 -2.70 -2.87 7.60
CA PHE A 11 -3.17 -4.25 7.81
C PHE A 11 -4.29 -4.39 8.83
N SER A 12 -4.57 -3.38 9.64
CA SER A 12 -5.74 -3.36 10.53
C SER A 12 -6.91 -2.62 9.90
N PHE A 13 -6.76 -1.32 9.69
CA PHE A 13 -7.83 -0.45 9.19
C PHE A 13 -8.08 -0.65 7.68
N GLY A 14 -7.03 -0.73 6.86
CA GLY A 14 -7.16 -0.94 5.42
C GLY A 14 -7.86 -2.27 5.10
N VAL A 15 -7.53 -3.34 5.82
CA VAL A 15 -8.22 -4.62 5.67
C VAL A 15 -9.67 -4.55 6.14
N ALA A 16 -9.96 -3.85 7.24
CA ALA A 16 -11.34 -3.66 7.72
C ALA A 16 -12.21 -2.95 6.68
N VAL A 17 -11.67 -1.91 6.03
CA VAL A 17 -12.36 -1.18 4.95
C VAL A 17 -12.55 -2.08 3.73
N ALA A 18 -11.54 -2.81 3.30
CA ALA A 18 -11.61 -3.72 2.14
C ALA A 18 -12.59 -4.89 2.35
N ALA A 19 -12.69 -5.38 3.59
CA ALA A 19 -13.62 -6.46 3.96
C ALA A 19 -15.08 -6.00 4.10
N GLY A 20 -15.39 -4.69 3.87
CA GLY A 20 -16.75 -4.16 4.02
C GLY A 20 -17.19 -4.08 5.47
N ALA A 21 -16.32 -3.60 6.30
CA ALA A 21 -16.50 -3.05 7.67
C ALA A 21 -17.67 -3.60 8.51
N SER A 22 -17.88 -4.89 8.65
CA SER A 22 -18.92 -5.30 9.58
C SER A 22 -18.56 -6.42 10.54
N SER A 23 -17.35 -6.91 10.56
CA SER A 23 -17.05 -7.99 11.47
C SER A 23 -15.64 -7.95 12.01
N TRP A 24 -15.49 -7.30 13.16
CA TRP A 24 -14.30 -7.43 14.02
C TRP A 24 -13.85 -8.89 14.17
N ARG A 25 -14.80 -9.85 14.17
CA ARG A 25 -14.51 -11.28 14.15
C ARG A 25 -13.80 -11.78 12.90
N LYS A 26 -14.07 -11.20 11.73
CA LYS A 26 -13.35 -11.55 10.48
C LYS A 26 -11.91 -11.03 10.52
N LEU A 27 -11.72 -9.82 11.05
CA LEU A 27 -10.41 -9.22 11.24
C LEU A 27 -9.53 -10.11 12.14
N MET A 28 -10.04 -10.53 13.28
CA MET A 28 -9.33 -11.41 14.23
C MET A 28 -9.00 -12.81 13.70
N ARG A 29 -9.59 -13.22 12.58
CA ARG A 29 -9.26 -14.49 11.91
C ARG A 29 -8.14 -14.38 10.88
N LEU A 30 -7.70 -13.15 10.59
CA LEU A 30 -6.62 -12.95 9.62
C LEU A 30 -5.26 -13.32 10.24
N PRO A 31 -4.51 -14.25 9.61
CA PRO A 31 -3.20 -14.65 10.12
C PRO A 31 -2.19 -13.50 10.18
N VAL A 32 -2.42 -12.45 9.38
CA VAL A 32 -1.60 -11.23 9.35
C VAL A 32 -1.55 -10.52 10.70
N ILE A 33 -2.67 -10.47 11.45
CA ILE A 33 -2.71 -9.82 12.77
C ILE A 33 -1.79 -10.54 13.76
N TYR A 34 -1.81 -11.87 13.74
CA TYR A 34 -0.93 -12.66 14.60
C TYR A 34 0.54 -12.49 14.24
N ALA A 35 0.85 -12.40 12.93
CA ALA A 35 2.21 -12.14 12.47
C ALA A 35 2.71 -10.74 12.90
N ILE A 36 1.84 -9.71 12.82
CA ILE A 36 2.16 -8.37 13.30
C ILE A 36 2.37 -8.37 14.82
N ALA A 37 1.48 -9.02 15.58
CA ALA A 37 1.60 -9.12 17.03
C ALA A 37 2.92 -9.81 17.43
N ALA A 38 3.27 -10.91 16.78
CA ALA A 38 4.55 -11.59 17.01
C ALA A 38 5.75 -10.67 16.68
N ALA A 39 5.72 -9.96 15.56
CA ALA A 39 6.78 -9.03 15.17
C ALA A 39 6.93 -7.88 16.19
N VAL A 40 5.82 -7.34 16.69
CA VAL A 40 5.84 -6.29 17.73
C VAL A 40 6.45 -6.81 19.04
N VAL A 41 6.11 -8.05 19.44
CA VAL A 41 6.70 -8.68 20.64
C VAL A 41 8.22 -8.82 20.49
N PHE A 42 8.72 -9.32 19.36
CA PHE A 42 10.17 -9.42 19.10
C PHE A 42 10.85 -8.05 19.12
N LEU A 43 10.22 -7.03 18.53
CA LEU A 43 10.73 -5.65 18.55
C LEU A 43 10.77 -5.06 19.97
N TYR A 44 9.73 -5.31 20.78
CA TYR A 44 9.64 -4.77 22.13
C TYR A 44 10.60 -5.47 23.10
N THR A 45 10.76 -6.79 22.99
CA THR A 45 11.65 -7.59 23.83
C THR A 45 13.13 -7.48 23.42
N GLY A 46 13.42 -6.93 22.23
CA GLY A 46 14.78 -6.89 21.67
C GLY A 46 15.36 -8.27 21.35
N THR A 47 14.55 -9.33 21.43
CA THR A 47 14.98 -10.70 21.13
C THR A 47 14.93 -10.96 19.64
N GLN A 48 15.94 -11.65 19.13
CA GLN A 48 15.92 -12.10 17.73
C GLN A 48 15.25 -13.47 17.60
N PRO A 49 14.43 -13.68 16.57
CA PRO A 49 13.85 -14.99 16.33
C PRO A 49 14.94 -16.02 16.00
N PRO A 50 14.75 -17.30 16.28
CA PRO A 50 15.68 -18.36 15.88
C PRO A 50 16.02 -18.28 14.39
N ILE A 51 17.27 -18.54 14.03
CA ILE A 51 17.81 -18.37 12.66
C ILE A 51 16.96 -19.09 11.61
N TRP A 52 16.47 -20.29 11.91
CA TRP A 52 15.64 -21.05 10.98
C TRP A 52 14.28 -20.38 10.73
N ILE A 53 13.65 -19.78 11.75
CA ILE A 53 12.42 -19.01 11.59
C ILE A 53 12.70 -17.75 10.75
N ALA A 54 13.76 -17.03 11.08
CA ALA A 54 14.14 -15.80 10.36
C ALA A 54 14.43 -16.09 8.87
N ASN A 55 15.17 -17.15 8.57
CA ASN A 55 15.49 -17.52 7.18
C ASN A 55 14.25 -17.98 6.41
N THR A 56 13.39 -18.80 7.03
CA THR A 56 12.16 -19.27 6.39
C THR A 56 11.21 -18.12 6.10
N THR A 57 10.96 -17.25 7.06
CA THR A 57 10.08 -16.08 6.87
C THR A 57 10.66 -15.10 5.86
N LYS A 58 11.99 -14.94 5.80
CA LYS A 58 12.66 -14.14 4.78
C LYS A 58 12.44 -14.68 3.38
N ILE A 59 12.70 -15.98 3.15
CA ILE A 59 12.51 -16.61 1.83
C ILE A 59 11.05 -16.51 1.36
N LEU A 60 10.09 -16.77 2.25
CA LEU A 60 8.66 -16.62 1.93
C LEU A 60 8.29 -15.16 1.66
N GLY A 61 8.85 -14.23 2.41
CA GLY A 61 8.66 -12.80 2.20
C GLY A 61 9.23 -12.32 0.85
N ASP A 62 10.43 -12.75 0.50
CA ASP A 62 11.08 -12.42 -0.77
C ASP A 62 10.29 -12.97 -1.98
N LEU A 63 9.64 -14.13 -1.84
CA LEU A 63 8.78 -14.72 -2.87
C LEU A 63 7.45 -13.97 -3.03
N THR A 64 7.00 -13.27 -2.02
CA THR A 64 5.69 -12.59 -2.02
C THR A 64 5.58 -11.55 -3.15
N ILE A 65 6.60 -10.72 -3.33
CA ILE A 65 6.59 -9.65 -4.36
C ILE A 65 6.48 -10.23 -5.77
N PRO A 66 7.32 -11.21 -6.20
CA PRO A 66 7.17 -11.85 -7.51
C PRO A 66 5.78 -12.46 -7.72
N LEU A 67 5.23 -13.18 -6.74
CA LEU A 67 3.90 -13.77 -6.84
C LEU A 67 2.80 -12.69 -6.99
N MET A 68 2.89 -11.58 -6.25
CA MET A 68 1.98 -10.45 -6.40
C MET A 68 2.01 -9.87 -7.80
N LEU A 69 3.20 -9.68 -8.38
CA LEU A 69 3.33 -9.13 -9.74
C LEU A 69 2.77 -10.07 -10.80
N ILE A 70 2.97 -11.39 -10.64
CA ILE A 70 2.39 -12.40 -11.55
C ILE A 70 0.85 -12.38 -11.46
N THR A 71 0.30 -12.40 -10.26
CA THR A 71 -1.16 -12.38 -10.06
C THR A 71 -1.78 -11.06 -10.55
N LEU A 72 -1.09 -9.94 -10.36
CA LEU A 72 -1.48 -8.65 -10.90
C LEU A 72 -1.50 -8.68 -12.44
N GLY A 73 -0.47 -9.25 -13.06
CA GLY A 73 -0.40 -9.42 -14.52
C GLY A 73 -1.53 -10.27 -15.07
N VAL A 74 -1.87 -11.37 -14.42
CA VAL A 74 -3.01 -12.23 -14.77
C VAL A 74 -4.34 -11.46 -14.70
N SER A 75 -4.54 -10.66 -13.65
CA SER A 75 -5.75 -9.83 -13.51
C SER A 75 -5.84 -8.75 -14.60
N LEU A 76 -4.71 -8.18 -15.00
CA LEU A 76 -4.68 -7.18 -16.06
C LEU A 76 -5.04 -7.76 -17.42
N ALA A 77 -4.75 -9.03 -17.66
CA ALA A 77 -5.13 -9.71 -18.91
C ALA A 77 -6.66 -9.80 -19.08
N GLY A 78 -7.43 -9.78 -17.98
CA GLY A 78 -8.90 -9.75 -18.00
C GLY A 78 -9.51 -8.34 -18.01
N LEU A 79 -8.70 -7.28 -18.03
CA LEU A 79 -9.17 -5.91 -17.88
C LEU A 79 -9.97 -5.44 -19.12
N GLY A 80 -11.24 -5.14 -18.94
CA GLY A 80 -12.11 -4.59 -19.98
C GLY A 80 -11.90 -3.09 -20.23
N VAL A 81 -12.28 -2.60 -21.40
CA VAL A 81 -12.13 -1.17 -21.80
C VAL A 81 -12.85 -0.21 -20.84
N GLN A 82 -14.01 -0.60 -20.31
CA GLN A 82 -14.76 0.21 -19.35
C GLN A 82 -14.02 0.33 -18.01
N SER A 83 -13.36 -0.73 -17.59
CA SER A 83 -12.54 -0.75 -16.36
C SER A 83 -11.31 0.16 -16.50
N LEU A 84 -10.74 0.30 -17.69
CA LEU A 84 -9.61 1.20 -17.95
C LEU A 84 -9.97 2.67 -17.68
N SER A 85 -11.13 3.13 -18.13
CA SER A 85 -11.56 4.51 -17.88
C SER A 85 -11.70 4.81 -16.39
N ARG A 86 -12.34 3.93 -15.63
CA ARG A 86 -12.48 4.07 -14.18
C ARG A 86 -11.13 4.00 -13.48
N SER A 87 -10.29 3.04 -13.82
CA SER A 87 -8.95 2.89 -13.26
C SER A 87 -8.10 4.15 -13.51
N THR A 88 -8.23 4.78 -14.68
CA THR A 88 -7.52 6.03 -14.98
C THR A 88 -8.02 7.18 -14.10
N ILE A 89 -9.35 7.35 -13.98
CA ILE A 89 -9.92 8.38 -13.12
C ILE A 89 -9.49 8.19 -11.66
N LEU A 90 -9.56 6.96 -11.15
CA LEU A 90 -9.14 6.64 -9.79
C LEU A 90 -7.65 6.89 -9.57
N SER A 91 -6.81 6.59 -10.58
CA SER A 91 -5.37 6.86 -10.53
C SER A 91 -5.06 8.36 -10.45
N VAL A 92 -5.72 9.16 -11.29
CA VAL A 92 -5.59 10.62 -11.26
C VAL A 92 -6.06 11.18 -9.92
N LEU A 93 -7.25 10.77 -9.46
CA LEU A 93 -7.79 11.20 -8.17
C LEU A 93 -6.85 10.82 -7.02
N ARG A 94 -6.26 9.62 -7.05
CA ARG A 94 -5.30 9.16 -6.02
C ARG A 94 -4.06 10.04 -5.97
N LEU A 95 -3.46 10.34 -7.11
CA LEU A 95 -2.25 11.16 -7.17
C LEU A 95 -2.53 12.61 -6.78
N VAL A 96 -3.61 13.21 -7.30
CA VAL A 96 -4.00 14.58 -7.00
C VAL A 96 -4.39 14.74 -5.53
N SER A 97 -5.24 13.85 -5.01
CA SER A 97 -5.62 13.90 -3.59
C SER A 97 -4.44 13.64 -2.66
N GLY A 98 -3.54 12.71 -3.02
CA GLY A 98 -2.33 12.46 -2.27
C GLY A 98 -1.42 13.69 -2.19
N PHE A 99 -1.21 14.37 -3.32
CA PHE A 99 -0.46 15.62 -3.36
C PHE A 99 -1.14 16.71 -2.51
N ALA A 100 -2.44 16.93 -2.70
CA ALA A 100 -3.19 17.94 -1.96
C ALA A 100 -3.15 17.71 -0.44
N VAL A 101 -3.35 16.47 0.01
CA VAL A 101 -3.28 16.11 1.43
C VAL A 101 -1.86 16.27 1.97
N GLY A 102 -0.84 15.80 1.24
CA GLY A 102 0.55 15.93 1.65
C GLY A 102 0.97 17.40 1.78
N TRP A 103 0.60 18.23 0.81
CA TRP A 103 0.86 19.66 0.82
C TRP A 103 0.13 20.38 1.97
N ALA A 104 -1.17 20.15 2.11
CA ALA A 104 -1.97 20.74 3.18
C ALA A 104 -1.46 20.34 4.58
N THR A 105 -1.11 19.07 4.76
CA THR A 105 -0.55 18.59 6.02
C THR A 105 0.79 19.25 6.33
N ALA A 106 1.66 19.40 5.34
CA ALA A 106 2.95 20.07 5.50
C ALA A 106 2.78 21.54 5.92
N GLU A 107 1.81 22.26 5.35
CA GLU A 107 1.48 23.64 5.73
C GLU A 107 0.90 23.74 7.14
N ILE A 108 -0.07 22.88 7.49
CA ILE A 108 -0.71 22.89 8.82
C ILE A 108 0.30 22.65 9.94
N PHE A 109 1.27 21.74 9.72
CA PHE A 109 2.30 21.42 10.72
C PHE A 109 3.55 22.30 10.60
N GLY A 110 3.59 23.29 9.71
CA GLY A 110 4.73 24.17 9.52
C GLY A 110 6.01 23.41 9.14
N MET A 111 5.88 22.34 8.35
CA MET A 111 7.04 21.51 7.97
C MET A 111 7.86 22.22 6.89
N GLU A 112 9.19 22.22 7.06
CA GLU A 112 10.12 22.85 6.13
C GLU A 112 11.21 21.88 5.66
N GLY A 113 11.88 22.27 4.56
CA GLY A 113 13.03 21.53 4.03
C GLY A 113 12.73 20.08 3.66
N VAL A 114 13.66 19.19 3.95
CA VAL A 114 13.60 17.77 3.56
C VAL A 114 12.37 17.07 4.12
N ALA A 115 11.93 17.39 5.34
CA ALA A 115 10.79 16.75 5.97
C ALA A 115 9.48 17.04 5.22
N ARG A 116 9.28 18.28 4.77
CA ARG A 116 8.17 18.68 3.90
C ARG A 116 8.16 17.87 2.61
N GLY A 117 9.31 17.81 1.96
CA GLY A 117 9.45 17.09 0.71
C GLY A 117 9.15 15.59 0.82
N VAL A 118 9.70 14.95 1.82
CA VAL A 118 9.46 13.53 2.07
C VAL A 118 7.98 13.26 2.34
N LEU A 119 7.30 14.11 3.10
CA LEU A 119 5.86 13.94 3.38
C LEU A 119 5.03 14.05 2.11
N ILE A 120 5.26 15.09 1.29
CA ILE A 120 4.53 15.29 0.02
C ILE A 120 4.75 14.10 -0.92
N LEU A 121 6.01 13.68 -1.10
CA LEU A 121 6.35 12.53 -1.93
C LEU A 121 5.67 11.25 -1.44
N GLN A 122 5.71 10.99 -0.14
CA GLN A 122 5.10 9.80 0.46
C GLN A 122 3.58 9.76 0.29
N CYS A 123 2.91 10.91 0.45
CA CYS A 123 1.47 11.02 0.22
C CYS A 123 1.08 10.87 -1.24
N THR A 124 1.96 11.27 -2.18
CA THR A 124 1.71 11.20 -3.64
C THR A 124 2.10 9.85 -4.26
N MET A 125 2.55 8.89 -3.47
CA MET A 125 2.86 7.54 -3.97
C MET A 125 1.67 6.89 -4.66
N PRO A 126 1.89 6.10 -5.74
CA PRO A 126 0.84 5.38 -6.45
C PRO A 126 0.13 4.36 -5.57
N VAL A 127 -0.94 3.78 -6.10
CA VAL A 127 -1.71 2.75 -5.40
C VAL A 127 -0.83 1.52 -5.16
N ALA A 128 -0.80 1.07 -3.91
CA ALA A 128 -0.01 -0.10 -3.53
C ALA A 128 -0.57 -1.41 -4.09
N VAL A 129 0.30 -2.32 -4.50
CA VAL A 129 -0.08 -3.66 -5.02
C VAL A 129 -0.88 -4.46 -3.98
N PHE A 130 -0.66 -4.24 -2.69
CA PHE A 130 -1.44 -4.87 -1.62
C PHE A 130 -2.94 -4.60 -1.71
N ASN A 131 -3.36 -3.44 -2.23
CA ASN A 131 -4.78 -3.14 -2.42
C ASN A 131 -5.44 -4.10 -3.42
N TYR A 132 -4.69 -4.51 -4.46
CA TYR A 132 -5.16 -5.53 -5.38
C TYR A 132 -5.37 -6.89 -4.69
N LEU A 133 -4.45 -7.30 -3.83
CA LEU A 133 -4.61 -8.56 -3.09
C LEU A 133 -5.85 -8.55 -2.19
N PHE A 134 -6.11 -7.44 -1.52
CA PHE A 134 -7.32 -7.29 -0.73
C PHE A 134 -8.57 -7.31 -1.60
N ALA A 135 -8.56 -6.63 -2.74
CA ALA A 135 -9.67 -6.65 -3.68
C ALA A 135 -9.93 -8.08 -4.19
N LEU A 136 -8.89 -8.83 -4.50
CA LEU A 136 -8.98 -10.23 -4.93
C LEU A 136 -9.53 -11.13 -3.79
N GLN A 137 -9.01 -10.98 -2.58
CA GLN A 137 -9.42 -11.79 -1.43
C GLN A 137 -10.88 -11.56 -1.04
N TYR A 138 -11.38 -10.34 -1.18
CA TYR A 138 -12.74 -9.97 -0.79
C TYR A 138 -13.72 -9.87 -1.96
N GLY A 139 -13.28 -10.14 -3.19
CA GLY A 139 -14.12 -10.11 -4.40
C GLY A 139 -14.58 -8.70 -4.80
N ASN A 140 -13.83 -7.66 -4.41
CA ASN A 140 -14.17 -6.26 -4.65
C ASN A 140 -13.48 -5.71 -5.90
N GLN A 141 -14.02 -6.03 -7.07
CA GLN A 141 -13.56 -5.52 -8.37
C GLN A 141 -12.03 -5.58 -8.58
N PRO A 142 -11.38 -6.76 -8.41
CA PRO A 142 -9.93 -6.88 -8.46
C PRO A 142 -9.31 -6.40 -9.78
N GLU A 143 -10.03 -6.54 -10.89
CA GLU A 143 -9.60 -6.06 -12.20
C GLU A 143 -9.45 -4.53 -12.24
N GLU A 144 -10.43 -3.78 -11.72
CA GLU A 144 -10.37 -2.32 -11.67
C GLU A 144 -9.24 -1.85 -10.74
N VAL A 145 -9.05 -2.52 -9.61
CA VAL A 145 -7.96 -2.22 -8.69
C VAL A 145 -6.60 -2.53 -9.32
N ALA A 146 -6.47 -3.66 -10.03
CA ALA A 146 -5.26 -4.00 -10.78
C ALA A 146 -4.92 -2.92 -11.81
N GLY A 147 -5.91 -2.50 -12.61
CA GLY A 147 -5.77 -1.41 -13.56
C GLY A 147 -5.31 -0.11 -12.89
N THR A 148 -5.92 0.24 -11.75
CA THR A 148 -5.56 1.44 -10.99
C THR A 148 -4.13 1.37 -10.46
N VAL A 149 -3.67 0.22 -9.96
CA VAL A 149 -2.29 0.02 -9.51
C VAL A 149 -1.30 0.28 -10.65
N VAL A 150 -1.53 -0.32 -11.82
CA VAL A 150 -0.61 -0.19 -12.96
C VAL A 150 -0.63 1.22 -13.54
N ILE A 151 -1.81 1.78 -13.78
CA ILE A 151 -1.95 3.12 -14.37
C ILE A 151 -1.34 4.17 -13.43
N SER A 152 -1.64 4.12 -12.12
CA SER A 152 -1.05 5.05 -11.16
C SER A 152 0.46 4.90 -11.07
N SER A 153 1.00 3.68 -11.17
CA SER A 153 2.45 3.44 -11.19
C SER A 153 3.10 4.03 -12.43
N VAL A 154 2.51 3.82 -13.61
CA VAL A 154 3.01 4.42 -14.86
C VAL A 154 2.96 5.95 -14.79
N MET A 155 1.86 6.52 -14.31
CA MET A 155 1.75 7.97 -14.12
C MET A 155 2.77 8.50 -13.13
N SER A 156 3.13 7.74 -12.11
CA SER A 156 4.10 8.14 -11.09
C SER A 156 5.52 8.30 -11.66
N PHE A 157 5.89 7.59 -12.73
CA PHE A 157 7.17 7.80 -13.42
C PHE A 157 7.32 9.21 -14.01
N LEU A 158 6.21 9.88 -14.34
CA LEU A 158 6.21 11.25 -14.81
C LEU A 158 6.03 12.25 -13.65
N THR A 159 5.16 11.93 -12.71
CA THR A 159 4.83 12.85 -11.61
C THR A 159 5.90 12.94 -10.53
N LEU A 160 6.57 11.82 -10.19
CA LEU A 160 7.61 11.81 -9.15
C LEU A 160 8.84 12.67 -9.49
N PRO A 161 9.42 12.62 -10.70
CA PRO A 161 10.53 13.51 -11.06
C PRO A 161 10.13 15.00 -10.99
N LEU A 162 8.91 15.35 -11.45
CA LEU A 162 8.41 16.72 -11.38
C LEU A 162 8.23 17.19 -9.93
N LEU A 163 7.71 16.30 -9.07
CA LEU A 163 7.59 16.59 -7.65
C LEU A 163 8.95 16.73 -6.96
N LEU A 164 9.93 15.91 -7.33
CA LEU A 164 11.29 16.04 -6.82
C LEU A 164 11.88 17.40 -7.17
N MET A 165 11.69 17.87 -8.41
CA MET A 165 12.15 19.22 -8.83
C MET A 165 11.43 20.34 -8.08
N TYR A 166 10.17 20.14 -7.68
CA TYR A 166 9.40 21.13 -6.91
C TYR A 166 9.82 21.19 -5.44
N VAL A 167 10.23 20.04 -4.88
CA VAL A 167 10.52 19.85 -3.44
C VAL A 167 11.98 20.13 -3.11
N MET A 168 12.90 19.95 -4.06
CA MET A 168 14.33 20.27 -3.92
C MET A 168 14.60 21.74 -4.20
#